data_0eb84ccf35c4e8de6ed54397f92c8d72
#
_entry.id   0eb84ccf35c4e8de6ed54397f92c8d72
#
_cell.length_a   1.000
_cell.length_b   1.000
_cell.length_c   1.000
_cell.angle_alpha   90.00
_cell.angle_beta   90.00
_cell.angle_gamma   90.00
#
_symmetry.space_group_name_H-M   'P 1'
#
loop_
_entity.id
_entity.type
_entity.pdbx_description
1 polymer ?
#
loop_
_entity_poly.entity_id
_entity_poly.type
_entity_poly.pdbx_seq_one_letter_code
_entity_poly.pdbx_strand_id
1 'polypeptide(L)'
;SDWNTFEMIRSFAARGENVAGLNANTDGAYAIGSNRNTEIHTFQIRQGMDPEIATIQWEMLSNAEFSVAIPLYSALLTEVSPYFSDQDVSFDHCEEEDVVNNEEPKNSINYVLMDINTLAYENRDHCATGVRAYLDALQKELIEQNLTVDEAMQAAEGTEARTALANKAGKAATKNTYLKCKAMLEEMRDYLKEEDFSEEFVPSDYDADNDCLVESITYADEALSDEDVAEPEVEKEEATEKKSEGNNMAAMAVGAVVIIGVCGFVLYRRKKA
;
A
#
# COMPACT_ATOMS: atom_id res chain seq x y z
N SER A 1 2.74 24.20 16.60
CA SER A 1 3.58 23.44 15.67
C SER A 1 2.70 23.03 14.51
N ASP A 2 3.12 23.39 13.32
CA ASP A 2 2.39 23.00 12.13
C ASP A 2 2.73 21.54 11.86
N TRP A 3 1.72 20.70 11.73
CA TRP A 3 1.89 19.29 11.40
C TRP A 3 2.44 19.18 9.98
N ASN A 4 3.51 18.41 9.81
CA ASN A 4 4.00 18.05 8.49
C ASN A 4 3.28 16.80 7.95
N THR A 5 3.48 16.49 6.67
CA THR A 5 2.82 15.36 6.01
C THR A 5 3.13 14.02 6.69
N PHE A 6 4.37 13.81 7.10
CA PHE A 6 4.79 12.59 7.80
C PHE A 6 4.07 12.44 9.14
N GLU A 7 4.05 13.48 9.98
CA GLU A 7 3.37 13.46 11.28
C GLU A 7 1.86 13.23 11.12
N MET A 8 1.24 13.82 10.10
CA MET A 8 -0.16 13.61 9.79
C MET A 8 -0.44 12.13 9.46
N ILE A 9 0.33 11.53 8.56
CA ILE A 9 0.20 10.12 8.18
C ILE A 9 0.42 9.23 9.40
N ARG A 10 1.50 9.44 10.15
CA ARG A 10 1.83 8.61 11.32
C ARG A 10 0.86 8.76 12.49
N SER A 11 0.07 9.83 12.54
CA SER A 11 -0.98 9.97 13.55
C SER A 11 -2.04 8.88 13.47
N PHE A 12 -2.27 8.30 12.29
CA PHE A 12 -3.19 7.18 12.09
C PHE A 12 -2.65 5.84 12.62
N ALA A 13 -1.35 5.74 12.84
CA ALA A 13 -0.72 4.57 13.49
C ALA A 13 -0.80 4.61 15.02
N ALA A 14 -1.35 5.69 15.61
CA ALA A 14 -1.40 5.85 17.06
C ALA A 14 -2.26 4.77 17.73
N ARG A 15 -1.67 4.08 18.70
CA ARG A 15 -2.28 2.98 19.44
C ARG A 15 -2.68 3.35 20.87
N GLY A 16 -2.42 4.58 21.28
CA GLY A 16 -2.71 5.07 22.62
C GLY A 16 -1.59 4.87 23.64
N GLU A 17 -0.52 4.17 23.32
CA GLU A 17 0.60 3.91 24.22
C GLU A 17 1.23 5.21 24.74
N ASN A 18 1.32 6.21 23.89
CA ASN A 18 1.94 7.50 24.22
C ASN A 18 1.06 8.41 25.11
N VAL A 19 -0.22 8.13 25.27
CA VAL A 19 -1.18 9.01 25.97
C VAL A 19 -1.45 8.54 27.39
N ALA A 20 -1.54 7.25 27.62
CA ALA A 20 -1.87 6.69 28.93
C ALA A 20 -1.30 5.29 29.17
N GLY A 21 -0.32 4.89 28.38
CA GLY A 21 0.17 3.51 28.35
C GLY A 21 -0.90 2.52 27.88
N LEU A 22 -1.92 3.00 27.15
CA LEU A 22 -2.98 2.15 26.64
C LEU A 22 -2.54 1.42 25.38
N ASN A 23 -2.88 0.16 25.29
CA ASN A 23 -2.74 -0.63 24.07
C ASN A 23 -4.14 -0.99 23.57
N ALA A 24 -4.54 -0.47 22.42
CA ALA A 24 -5.86 -0.71 21.85
C ALA A 24 -6.17 -2.19 21.59
N ASN A 25 -5.14 -3.03 21.42
CA ASN A 25 -5.32 -4.46 21.18
C ASN A 25 -5.50 -5.29 22.44
N THR A 26 -4.89 -4.87 23.58
CA THR A 26 -4.93 -5.63 24.85
C THR A 26 -5.89 -5.01 25.87
N ASP A 27 -6.07 -3.69 25.83
CA ASP A 27 -6.81 -2.98 26.90
C ASP A 27 -8.27 -2.70 26.52
N GLY A 28 -8.73 -3.20 25.36
CA GLY A 28 -10.08 -3.00 24.86
C GLY A 28 -10.37 -1.55 24.41
N ALA A 29 -9.35 -0.70 24.38
CA ALA A 29 -9.45 0.67 23.88
C ALA A 29 -9.49 0.68 22.36
N TYR A 30 -10.25 1.62 21.80
CA TYR A 30 -10.26 1.86 20.35
C TYR A 30 -9.33 3.02 20.04
N ALA A 31 -8.29 2.75 19.28
CA ALA A 31 -7.40 3.76 18.72
C ALA A 31 -7.51 3.79 17.20
N ILE A 32 -7.03 4.85 16.57
CA ILE A 32 -7.04 4.99 15.11
C ILE A 32 -6.20 3.87 14.48
N GLY A 33 -5.02 3.58 15.05
CA GLY A 33 -4.11 2.51 14.61
C GLY A 33 -4.53 1.10 15.03
N SER A 34 -5.83 0.83 15.18
CA SER A 34 -6.33 -0.49 15.54
C SER A 34 -6.03 -1.54 14.48
N ASN A 35 -5.72 -2.78 14.90
CA ASN A 35 -5.53 -3.94 14.02
C ASN A 35 -6.81 -4.35 13.25
N ARG A 36 -7.93 -3.68 13.48
CA ARG A 36 -9.19 -3.89 12.77
C ARG A 36 -9.37 -2.95 11.59
N ASN A 37 -8.46 -2.00 11.39
CA ASN A 37 -8.49 -1.12 10.25
C ASN A 37 -7.95 -1.87 9.04
N THR A 38 -8.68 -1.84 7.94
CA THR A 38 -8.30 -2.51 6.69
C THR A 38 -7.78 -1.54 5.63
N GLU A 39 -8.11 -0.27 5.77
CA GLU A 39 -7.70 0.80 4.88
C GLU A 39 -7.81 2.14 5.62
N ILE A 40 -6.87 3.03 5.39
CA ILE A 40 -6.89 4.41 5.88
C ILE A 40 -6.36 5.31 4.78
N HIS A 41 -7.07 6.39 4.52
CA HIS A 41 -6.58 7.42 3.62
C HIS A 41 -6.67 8.82 4.26
N THR A 42 -5.80 9.70 3.77
CA THR A 42 -5.83 11.10 4.14
C THR A 42 -5.61 11.97 2.90
N PHE A 43 -6.24 13.14 2.89
CA PHE A 43 -6.13 14.09 1.80
C PHE A 43 -5.28 15.29 2.23
N GLN A 44 -4.15 15.47 1.58
CA GLN A 44 -3.34 16.66 1.70
C GLN A 44 -3.87 17.72 0.72
N ILE A 45 -4.55 18.74 1.25
CA ILE A 45 -5.12 19.83 0.45
C ILE A 45 -4.16 21.03 0.50
N ARG A 46 -3.68 21.45 -0.67
CA ARG A 46 -2.67 22.51 -0.83
C ARG A 46 -3.30 23.80 -1.35
N GLN A 47 -3.26 24.85 -0.53
CA GLN A 47 -3.84 26.14 -0.89
C GLN A 47 -3.04 26.84 -2.00
N GLY A 48 -3.77 27.46 -2.92
CA GLY A 48 -3.16 28.28 -3.99
C GLY A 48 -2.67 27.50 -5.19
N MET A 49 -2.83 26.15 -5.20
CA MET A 49 -2.54 25.30 -6.34
C MET A 49 -3.75 25.21 -7.29
N ASP A 50 -3.47 24.82 -8.52
CA ASP A 50 -4.52 24.46 -9.48
C ASP A 50 -5.42 23.36 -8.88
N PRO A 51 -6.76 23.49 -8.95
CA PRO A 51 -7.69 22.53 -8.35
C PRO A 51 -7.49 21.09 -8.81
N GLU A 52 -7.00 20.84 -10.02
CA GLU A 52 -6.74 19.49 -10.54
C GLU A 52 -5.62 18.76 -9.77
N ILE A 53 -4.65 19.51 -9.23
CA ILE A 53 -3.47 18.97 -8.55
C ILE A 53 -3.39 19.37 -7.08
N ALA A 54 -4.38 20.14 -6.58
CA ALA A 54 -4.36 20.67 -5.23
C ALA A 54 -4.42 19.59 -4.14
N THR A 55 -4.92 18.40 -4.47
CA THR A 55 -5.13 17.33 -3.50
C THR A 55 -4.28 16.11 -3.84
N ILE A 56 -3.49 15.66 -2.85
CA ILE A 56 -2.84 14.35 -2.88
C ILE A 56 -3.57 13.46 -1.87
N GLN A 57 -3.99 12.29 -2.30
CA GLN A 57 -4.47 11.21 -1.43
C GLN A 57 -3.28 10.36 -1.01
N TRP A 58 -3.11 10.19 0.27
CA TRP A 58 -2.15 9.27 0.87
C TRP A 58 -2.91 8.03 1.31
N GLU A 59 -2.72 6.94 0.57
CA GLU A 59 -3.47 5.69 0.73
C GLU A 59 -2.65 4.67 1.49
N MET A 60 -3.17 4.20 2.63
CA MET A 60 -2.59 3.10 3.42
C MET A 60 -3.52 1.90 3.38
N LEU A 61 -3.01 0.78 2.98
CA LEU A 61 -3.72 -0.50 3.03
C LEU A 61 -3.36 -1.26 4.30
N SER A 62 -4.28 -2.11 4.76
CA SER A 62 -4.16 -2.85 6.01
C SER A 62 -4.09 -1.92 7.24
N ASN A 63 -3.52 -2.38 8.34
CA ASN A 63 -3.41 -1.64 9.58
C ASN A 63 -2.31 -0.57 9.52
N ALA A 64 -2.64 0.68 9.81
CA ALA A 64 -1.71 1.81 9.71
C ALA A 64 -0.44 1.70 10.57
N GLU A 65 -0.44 0.88 11.62
CA GLU A 65 0.75 0.72 12.48
C GLU A 65 1.94 0.15 11.70
N PHE A 66 1.68 -0.84 10.85
CA PHE A 66 2.69 -1.52 10.03
C PHE A 66 2.41 -1.36 8.54
N SER A 67 2.06 -0.16 8.14
CA SER A 67 1.78 0.20 6.75
C SER A 67 2.47 1.50 6.38
N VAL A 68 2.42 1.82 5.11
CA VAL A 68 2.97 3.04 4.51
C VAL A 68 1.95 3.65 3.56
N ALA A 69 1.89 4.97 3.51
CA ALA A 69 0.94 5.69 2.68
C ALA A 69 1.52 5.98 1.28
N ILE A 70 0.81 5.52 0.26
CA ILE A 70 1.16 5.70 -1.15
C ILE A 70 0.57 7.02 -1.65
N PRO A 71 1.36 7.92 -2.27
CA PRO A 71 0.85 9.17 -2.80
C PRO A 71 0.11 8.98 -4.13
N LEU A 72 -1.12 9.48 -4.22
CA LEU A 72 -1.97 9.38 -5.39
C LEU A 72 -2.59 10.74 -5.73
N TYR A 73 -2.50 11.18 -6.98
CA TYR A 73 -3.25 12.32 -7.49
C TYR A 73 -4.66 11.88 -7.91
N SER A 74 -5.47 11.50 -6.92
CA SER A 74 -6.72 10.78 -7.12
C SER A 74 -7.77 11.51 -7.99
N ALA A 75 -7.71 12.84 -8.08
CA ALA A 75 -8.57 13.63 -8.98
C ALA A 75 -8.26 13.41 -10.47
N LEU A 76 -7.06 12.94 -10.81
CA LEU A 76 -6.56 12.76 -12.16
C LEU A 76 -6.37 11.29 -12.55
N LEU A 77 -6.41 10.36 -11.59
CA LEU A 77 -6.22 8.94 -11.86
C LEU A 77 -7.33 8.38 -12.75
N THR A 78 -6.96 7.73 -13.83
CA THR A 78 -7.83 6.98 -14.72
C THR A 78 -7.45 5.50 -14.82
N GLU A 79 -6.30 5.13 -14.26
CA GLU A 79 -5.76 3.78 -14.25
C GLU A 79 -5.39 3.39 -12.82
N VAL A 80 -5.59 2.11 -12.48
CA VAL A 80 -5.18 1.54 -11.20
C VAL A 80 -3.88 0.78 -11.43
N SER A 81 -2.93 0.90 -10.49
CA SER A 81 -1.70 0.13 -10.55
C SER A 81 -2.00 -1.37 -10.47
N PRO A 82 -1.38 -2.22 -11.32
CA PRO A 82 -1.57 -3.66 -11.28
C PRO A 82 -1.10 -4.31 -9.97
N TYR A 83 -0.32 -3.59 -9.16
CA TYR A 83 0.05 -4.04 -7.81
C TYR A 83 -1.06 -3.91 -6.77
N PHE A 84 -2.21 -3.31 -7.11
CA PHE A 84 -3.44 -3.39 -6.32
C PHE A 84 -4.31 -4.61 -6.68
N SER A 85 -3.69 -5.65 -7.19
CA SER A 85 -4.40 -6.90 -7.50
C SER A 85 -4.98 -7.53 -6.24
N ASP A 86 -6.21 -8.02 -6.35
CA ASP A 86 -6.95 -8.79 -5.34
C ASP A 86 -7.10 -10.26 -5.78
N GLN A 87 -6.02 -10.85 -6.29
CA GLN A 87 -6.02 -12.22 -6.77
C GLN A 87 -6.34 -13.22 -5.66
N ASP A 88 -6.78 -14.38 -6.09
CA ASP A 88 -7.25 -15.47 -5.24
C ASP A 88 -6.26 -15.78 -4.10
N VAL A 89 -6.81 -15.85 -2.89
CA VAL A 89 -6.04 -16.06 -1.66
C VAL A 89 -5.97 -17.55 -1.39
N SER A 90 -4.77 -18.10 -1.41
CA SER A 90 -4.54 -19.54 -1.21
C SER A 90 -4.38 -19.93 0.27
N PHE A 91 -4.24 -18.98 1.18
CA PHE A 91 -4.04 -19.19 2.62
C PHE A 91 -4.64 -18.03 3.45
N ASP A 92 -4.69 -18.19 4.77
CA ASP A 92 -5.20 -17.15 5.67
C ASP A 92 -4.10 -16.15 6.05
N HIS A 93 -4.18 -14.95 5.52
CA HIS A 93 -3.25 -13.85 5.79
C HIS A 93 -3.35 -13.27 7.22
N CYS A 94 -4.32 -13.72 8.01
CA CYS A 94 -4.47 -13.33 9.41
C CYS A 94 -3.85 -14.34 10.39
N GLU A 95 -3.39 -15.49 9.89
CA GLU A 95 -2.79 -16.55 10.71
C GLU A 95 -1.28 -16.61 10.49
N GLU A 96 -0.50 -16.41 11.56
CA GLU A 96 0.97 -16.35 11.51
C GLU A 96 1.58 -17.59 10.85
N GLU A 97 1.13 -18.81 11.24
CA GLU A 97 1.65 -20.07 10.70
C GLU A 97 1.48 -20.14 9.18
N ASP A 98 0.34 -19.66 8.67
CA ASP A 98 0.08 -19.62 7.24
C ASP A 98 0.97 -18.59 6.55
N VAL A 99 1.12 -17.39 7.10
CA VAL A 99 1.94 -16.32 6.52
C VAL A 99 3.42 -16.69 6.49
N VAL A 100 3.94 -17.31 7.56
CA VAL A 100 5.36 -17.75 7.62
C VAL A 100 5.66 -18.84 6.59
N ASN A 101 4.72 -19.75 6.32
CA ASN A 101 4.95 -20.94 5.50
C ASN A 101 4.50 -20.82 4.04
N ASN A 102 3.82 -19.74 3.67
CA ASN A 102 3.32 -19.54 2.31
C ASN A 102 3.86 -18.24 1.70
N GLU A 103 3.86 -18.19 0.38
CA GLU A 103 4.15 -16.97 -0.35
C GLU A 103 2.84 -16.20 -0.58
N GLU A 104 2.89 -14.88 -0.42
CA GLU A 104 1.75 -14.02 -0.77
C GLU A 104 1.41 -14.12 -2.26
N PRO A 105 0.16 -13.85 -2.65
CA PRO A 105 -0.20 -13.73 -4.05
C PRO A 105 0.69 -12.72 -4.77
N LYS A 106 1.21 -13.10 -5.92
CA LYS A 106 2.06 -12.23 -6.72
C LYS A 106 1.34 -10.92 -7.03
N ASN A 107 2.07 -9.82 -6.89
CA ASN A 107 1.62 -8.48 -7.28
C ASN A 107 0.49 -7.89 -6.43
N SER A 108 0.31 -8.34 -5.20
CA SER A 108 -0.68 -7.76 -4.29
C SER A 108 -0.03 -7.00 -3.14
N ILE A 109 0.04 -5.68 -3.25
CA ILE A 109 0.53 -4.80 -2.17
C ILE A 109 -0.35 -4.94 -0.92
N ASN A 110 -1.66 -5.17 -1.09
CA ASN A 110 -2.57 -5.35 0.04
C ASN A 110 -2.20 -6.57 0.87
N TYR A 111 -1.97 -7.72 0.23
CA TYR A 111 -1.60 -8.94 0.94
C TYR A 111 -0.20 -8.86 1.55
N VAL A 112 0.76 -8.26 0.84
CA VAL A 112 2.10 -8.00 1.43
C VAL A 112 1.99 -7.19 2.71
N LEU A 113 1.19 -6.12 2.73
CA LEU A 113 1.00 -5.31 3.93
C LEU A 113 0.18 -6.03 5.01
N MET A 114 -0.79 -6.88 4.63
CA MET A 114 -1.50 -7.74 5.60
C MET A 114 -0.55 -8.71 6.27
N ASP A 115 0.30 -9.38 5.52
CA ASP A 115 1.27 -10.34 6.02
C ASP A 115 2.28 -9.67 6.97
N ILE A 116 2.84 -8.51 6.58
CA ILE A 116 3.70 -7.71 7.46
C ILE A 116 2.97 -7.37 8.77
N ASN A 117 1.71 -6.94 8.68
CA ASN A 117 0.93 -6.62 9.87
C ASN A 117 0.72 -7.85 10.76
N THR A 118 0.39 -9.00 10.19
CA THR A 118 0.18 -10.25 10.94
C THR A 118 1.46 -10.63 11.65
N LEU A 119 2.59 -10.72 10.95
CA LEU A 119 3.85 -11.13 11.55
C LEU A 119 4.35 -10.13 12.60
N ALA A 120 4.31 -8.84 12.31
CA ALA A 120 4.77 -7.81 13.24
C ALA A 120 3.84 -7.67 14.46
N TYR A 121 2.55 -7.95 14.31
CA TYR A 121 1.59 -7.89 15.40
C TYR A 121 1.73 -9.07 16.36
N GLU A 122 1.80 -10.28 15.83
CA GLU A 122 1.95 -11.49 16.66
C GLU A 122 3.34 -11.59 17.33
N ASN A 123 4.37 -11.01 16.71
CA ASN A 123 5.75 -11.00 17.19
C ASN A 123 6.23 -9.60 17.61
N ARG A 124 5.38 -8.85 18.30
CA ARG A 124 5.64 -7.43 18.63
C ARG A 124 6.95 -7.18 19.36
N ASP A 125 7.29 -8.05 20.31
CA ASP A 125 8.48 -7.89 21.15
C ASP A 125 9.79 -8.00 20.36
N HIS A 126 9.74 -8.60 19.16
CA HIS A 126 10.90 -8.83 18.31
C HIS A 126 10.85 -8.04 17.01
N CYS A 127 9.67 -7.84 16.42
CA CYS A 127 9.55 -7.29 15.07
C CYS A 127 9.06 -5.83 15.04
N ALA A 128 8.23 -5.39 15.99
CA ALA A 128 7.52 -4.13 15.86
C ALA A 128 8.43 -2.91 15.72
N THR A 129 9.55 -2.86 16.44
CA THR A 129 10.47 -1.72 16.42
C THR A 129 11.13 -1.57 15.05
N GLY A 130 11.75 -2.63 14.55
CA GLY A 130 12.48 -2.61 13.28
C GLY A 130 11.57 -2.43 12.08
N VAL A 131 10.43 -3.14 12.03
CA VAL A 131 9.43 -3.00 10.96
C VAL A 131 8.91 -1.55 10.89
N ARG A 132 8.57 -0.96 12.04
CA ARG A 132 8.06 0.41 12.09
C ARG A 132 9.13 1.41 11.65
N ALA A 133 10.37 1.25 12.08
CA ALA A 133 11.47 2.14 11.71
C ALA A 133 11.73 2.10 10.19
N TYR A 134 11.75 0.91 9.61
CA TYR A 134 11.89 0.74 8.16
C TYR A 134 10.75 1.40 7.36
N LEU A 135 9.49 1.15 7.76
CA LEU A 135 8.33 1.74 7.09
C LEU A 135 8.28 3.25 7.25
N ASP A 136 8.77 3.79 8.37
CA ASP A 136 8.90 5.23 8.58
C ASP A 136 9.99 5.84 7.67
N ALA A 137 11.10 5.14 7.45
CA ALA A 137 12.13 5.55 6.50
C ALA A 137 11.59 5.54 5.06
N LEU A 138 10.90 4.47 4.65
CA LEU A 138 10.26 4.38 3.34
C LEU A 138 9.20 5.49 3.14
N GLN A 139 8.40 5.79 4.18
CA GLN A 139 7.42 6.87 4.12
C GLN A 139 8.09 8.24 3.92
N LYS A 140 9.21 8.51 4.57
CA LYS A 140 9.97 9.76 4.40
C LYS A 140 10.46 9.90 2.96
N GLU A 141 11.01 8.83 2.36
CA GLU A 141 11.45 8.85 0.96
C GLU A 141 10.28 9.05 -0.02
N LEU A 142 9.15 8.37 0.18
CA LEU A 142 7.97 8.59 -0.65
C LEU A 142 7.50 10.05 -0.62
N ILE A 143 7.52 10.68 0.55
CA ILE A 143 7.16 12.10 0.70
C ILE A 143 8.19 12.99 -0.02
N GLU A 144 9.48 12.75 0.18
CA GLU A 144 10.55 13.54 -0.45
C GLU A 144 10.51 13.45 -1.97
N GLN A 145 10.44 12.24 -2.51
CA GLN A 145 10.39 12.05 -3.97
C GLN A 145 9.08 12.55 -4.57
N ASN A 146 7.97 12.51 -3.82
CA ASN A 146 6.72 13.10 -4.29
C ASN A 146 6.81 14.62 -4.48
N LEU A 147 7.72 15.33 -3.82
CA LEU A 147 7.94 16.76 -4.09
C LEU A 147 8.46 17.00 -5.51
N THR A 148 9.37 16.14 -5.99
CA THR A 148 9.87 16.20 -7.37
C THR A 148 8.77 15.91 -8.39
N VAL A 149 7.93 14.89 -8.13
CA VAL A 149 6.78 14.60 -8.97
C VAL A 149 5.78 15.77 -8.98
N ASP A 150 5.58 16.40 -7.84
CA ASP A 150 4.67 17.53 -7.68
C ASP A 150 5.12 18.78 -8.46
N GLU A 151 6.42 19.05 -8.48
CA GLU A 151 6.99 20.11 -9.33
C GLU A 151 6.72 19.84 -10.83
N ALA A 152 6.91 18.61 -11.28
CA ALA A 152 6.60 18.22 -12.64
C ALA A 152 5.10 18.29 -12.93
N MET A 153 4.25 17.92 -11.99
CA MET A 153 2.79 18.01 -12.09
C MET A 153 2.33 19.47 -12.25
N GLN A 154 2.96 20.39 -11.52
CA GLN A 154 2.69 21.84 -11.65
C GLN A 154 3.14 22.39 -13.00
N ALA A 155 4.26 21.89 -13.55
CA ALA A 155 4.80 22.31 -14.84
C ALA A 155 4.03 21.71 -16.04
N ALA A 156 3.32 20.61 -15.85
CA ALA A 156 2.57 19.95 -16.91
C ALA A 156 1.40 20.81 -17.41
N GLU A 157 1.31 20.99 -18.72
CA GLU A 157 0.28 21.83 -19.35
C GLU A 157 -0.94 20.99 -19.76
N GLY A 158 -2.08 21.30 -19.16
CA GLY A 158 -3.38 20.71 -19.48
C GLY A 158 -3.66 19.37 -18.77
N THR A 159 -4.94 19.05 -18.68
CA THR A 159 -5.46 17.89 -17.95
C THR A 159 -4.92 16.56 -18.49
N GLU A 160 -4.73 16.44 -19.82
CA GLU A 160 -4.24 15.20 -20.44
C GLU A 160 -2.81 14.87 -19.99
N ALA A 161 -1.89 15.85 -20.04
CA ALA A 161 -0.51 15.65 -19.58
C ALA A 161 -0.45 15.34 -18.07
N ARG A 162 -1.25 16.03 -17.26
CA ARG A 162 -1.35 15.80 -15.83
C ARG A 162 -1.94 14.42 -15.51
N THR A 163 -2.95 13.97 -16.25
CA THR A 163 -3.54 12.63 -16.11
C THR A 163 -2.51 11.54 -16.44
N ALA A 164 -1.77 11.69 -17.54
CA ALA A 164 -0.72 10.74 -17.89
C ALA A 164 0.36 10.65 -16.80
N LEU A 165 0.81 11.79 -16.28
CA LEU A 165 1.77 11.83 -15.19
C LEU A 165 1.20 11.26 -13.88
N ALA A 166 -0.06 11.54 -13.54
CA ALA A 166 -0.72 11.01 -12.35
C ALA A 166 -0.80 9.48 -12.38
N ASN A 167 -1.21 8.89 -13.51
CA ASN A 167 -1.25 7.45 -13.69
C ASN A 167 0.14 6.82 -13.55
N LYS A 168 1.14 7.43 -14.18
CA LYS A 168 2.52 6.93 -14.11
C LYS A 168 3.10 7.04 -12.70
N ALA A 169 2.89 8.17 -12.03
CA ALA A 169 3.31 8.38 -10.65
C ALA A 169 2.64 7.39 -9.69
N GLY A 170 1.34 7.15 -9.83
CA GLY A 170 0.63 6.16 -9.02
C GLY A 170 1.16 4.74 -9.22
N LYS A 171 1.45 4.34 -10.46
CA LYS A 171 2.08 3.04 -10.76
C LYS A 171 3.48 2.94 -10.15
N ALA A 172 4.32 3.96 -10.32
CA ALA A 172 5.69 3.96 -9.80
C ALA A 172 5.73 3.93 -8.28
N ALA A 173 4.92 4.77 -7.60
CA ALA A 173 4.85 4.77 -6.14
C ALA A 173 4.40 3.42 -5.58
N THR A 174 3.36 2.82 -6.16
CA THR A 174 2.84 1.52 -5.73
C THR A 174 3.86 0.41 -5.96
N LYS A 175 4.52 0.40 -7.12
CA LYS A 175 5.59 -0.58 -7.44
C LYS A 175 6.74 -0.50 -6.44
N ASN A 176 7.28 0.70 -6.21
CA ASN A 176 8.40 0.90 -5.28
C ASN A 176 8.02 0.45 -3.86
N THR A 177 6.82 0.83 -3.40
CA THR A 177 6.30 0.39 -2.10
C THR A 177 6.18 -1.13 -2.03
N TYR A 178 5.60 -1.76 -3.06
CA TYR A 178 5.45 -3.22 -3.12
C TYR A 178 6.79 -3.93 -3.03
N LEU A 179 7.78 -3.53 -3.84
CA LEU A 179 9.09 -4.19 -3.87
C LEU A 179 9.83 -4.09 -2.54
N LYS A 180 9.81 -2.90 -1.92
CA LYS A 180 10.43 -2.67 -0.62
C LYS A 180 9.74 -3.45 0.50
N CYS A 181 8.42 -3.41 0.57
CA CYS A 181 7.66 -4.16 1.56
C CYS A 181 7.77 -5.68 1.37
N LYS A 182 7.78 -6.16 0.12
CA LYS A 182 7.96 -7.58 -0.17
C LYS A 182 9.31 -8.08 0.28
N ALA A 183 10.40 -7.36 -0.02
CA ALA A 183 11.74 -7.74 0.43
C ALA A 183 11.82 -7.83 1.96
N MET A 184 11.29 -6.85 2.68
CA MET A 184 11.22 -6.90 4.14
C MET A 184 10.38 -8.07 4.65
N LEU A 185 9.24 -8.38 4.02
CA LEU A 185 8.40 -9.52 4.40
C LEU A 185 9.13 -10.86 4.24
N GLU A 186 9.90 -11.03 3.17
CA GLU A 186 10.72 -12.22 2.96
C GLU A 186 11.77 -12.38 4.10
N GLU A 187 12.45 -11.30 4.46
CA GLU A 187 13.37 -11.30 5.61
C GLU A 187 12.67 -11.61 6.94
N MET A 188 11.46 -11.09 7.17
CA MET A 188 10.67 -11.41 8.37
C MET A 188 10.31 -12.88 8.45
N ARG A 189 9.90 -13.48 7.32
CA ARG A 189 9.60 -14.92 7.25
C ARG A 189 10.81 -15.78 7.56
N ASP A 190 11.97 -15.41 7.03
CA ASP A 190 13.21 -16.15 7.29
C ASP A 190 13.65 -16.00 8.76
N TYR A 191 13.56 -14.79 9.30
CA TYR A 191 13.84 -14.53 10.72
C TYR A 191 12.96 -15.36 11.65
N LEU A 192 11.65 -15.46 11.38
CA LEU A 192 10.70 -16.19 12.22
C LEU A 192 10.79 -17.72 12.08
N LYS A 193 11.46 -18.23 11.05
CA LYS A 193 11.77 -19.67 10.90
C LYS A 193 12.99 -20.12 11.70
N GLU A 194 13.79 -19.20 12.22
CA GLU A 194 14.92 -19.54 13.07
C GLU A 194 14.45 -20.09 14.42
N GLU A 195 15.14 -21.11 14.96
CA GLU A 195 14.79 -21.73 16.24
C GLU A 195 15.08 -20.81 17.45
N ASP A 196 15.97 -19.81 17.27
CA ASP A 196 16.38 -18.87 18.32
C ASP A 196 16.50 -17.45 17.74
N PHE A 197 15.41 -16.70 17.77
CA PHE A 197 15.36 -15.29 17.40
C PHE A 197 15.40 -14.38 18.64
N SER A 198 16.50 -14.42 19.38
CA SER A 198 16.68 -13.63 20.60
C SER A 198 17.01 -12.16 20.35
N GLU A 199 17.45 -11.82 19.15
CA GLU A 199 17.73 -10.44 18.72
C GLU A 199 16.50 -9.80 18.08
N GLU A 200 16.37 -8.47 18.19
CA GLU A 200 15.31 -7.75 17.49
C GLU A 200 15.50 -7.83 15.97
N PHE A 201 14.39 -8.02 15.25
CA PHE A 201 14.40 -7.97 13.79
C PHE A 201 14.70 -6.55 13.29
N VAL A 202 15.69 -6.43 12.43
CA VAL A 202 16.04 -5.19 11.72
C VAL A 202 16.16 -5.52 10.24
N PRO A 203 15.33 -4.93 9.35
CA PRO A 203 15.45 -5.15 7.91
C PRO A 203 16.84 -4.79 7.40
N SER A 204 17.41 -5.60 6.49
CA SER A 204 18.77 -5.40 5.96
C SER A 204 18.93 -4.10 5.17
N ASP A 205 17.83 -3.61 4.58
CA ASP A 205 17.78 -2.35 3.82
C ASP A 205 17.47 -1.13 4.72
N TYR A 206 17.65 -1.25 6.03
CA TYR A 206 17.49 -0.14 6.98
C TYR A 206 18.79 0.20 7.68
N ASP A 207 19.24 1.45 7.53
CA ASP A 207 20.37 2.03 8.26
C ASP A 207 19.87 2.67 9.55
N ALA A 208 20.01 1.95 10.66
CA ALA A 208 19.57 2.41 11.97
C ALA A 208 20.38 3.59 12.52
N ASP A 209 21.63 3.77 12.07
CA ASP A 209 22.48 4.87 12.51
C ASP A 209 22.05 6.21 11.88
N ASN A 210 21.53 6.17 10.66
CA ASN A 210 21.11 7.34 9.89
C ASN A 210 19.58 7.47 9.78
N ASP A 211 18.81 6.52 10.25
CA ASP A 211 17.33 6.48 10.17
C ASP A 211 16.81 6.65 8.73
N CYS A 212 17.38 5.88 7.80
CA CYS A 212 17.05 5.93 6.38
C CYS A 212 17.12 4.52 5.74
N LEU A 213 16.64 4.41 4.50
CA LEU A 213 16.87 3.23 3.68
C LEU A 213 18.34 3.17 3.23
N VAL A 214 18.91 1.97 3.14
CA VAL A 214 20.25 1.74 2.55
C VAL A 214 20.20 1.97 1.05
N GLU A 215 19.15 1.48 0.39
CA GLU A 215 18.90 1.71 -1.03
C GLU A 215 17.64 2.57 -1.20
N SER A 216 17.82 3.77 -1.71
CA SER A 216 16.71 4.68 -1.99
C SER A 216 15.75 4.11 -3.05
N ILE A 217 14.48 4.47 -2.94
CA ILE A 217 13.49 4.16 -3.98
C ILE A 217 13.73 5.01 -5.24
N THR A 218 13.19 4.55 -6.37
CA THR A 218 13.31 5.22 -7.68
C THR A 218 11.99 5.83 -8.16
N TYR A 219 11.08 6.09 -7.24
CA TYR A 219 9.71 6.53 -7.53
C TYR A 219 9.65 7.76 -8.45
N ALA A 220 10.38 8.83 -8.13
CA ALA A 220 10.34 10.05 -8.93
C ALA A 220 10.99 9.85 -10.30
N ASP A 221 12.13 9.15 -10.36
CA ASP A 221 12.83 8.87 -11.61
C ASP A 221 11.96 8.04 -12.56
N GLU A 222 11.30 7.00 -12.04
CA GLU A 222 10.38 6.17 -12.84
C GLU A 222 9.15 6.96 -13.31
N ALA A 223 8.57 7.79 -12.42
CA ALA A 223 7.42 8.62 -12.76
C ALA A 223 7.72 9.65 -13.87
N LEU A 224 8.93 10.17 -13.92
CA LEU A 224 9.34 11.23 -14.84
C LEU A 224 10.12 10.74 -16.06
N SER A 225 10.50 9.47 -16.13
CA SER A 225 11.19 8.91 -17.30
C SER A 225 10.28 8.87 -18.52
N ASP A 226 10.84 8.70 -19.72
CA ASP A 226 10.07 8.48 -20.96
C ASP A 226 9.62 6.99 -21.08
N GLU A 227 10.15 6.11 -20.24
CA GLU A 227 9.82 4.70 -20.25
C GLU A 227 8.54 4.43 -19.44
N ASP A 228 7.79 3.41 -19.82
CA ASP A 228 6.65 2.95 -19.04
C ASP A 228 7.14 2.30 -17.73
N VAL A 229 6.38 2.51 -16.65
CA VAL A 229 6.64 1.82 -15.40
C VAL A 229 6.47 0.32 -15.61
N ALA A 230 7.51 -0.45 -15.31
CA ALA A 230 7.46 -1.90 -15.48
C ALA A 230 6.29 -2.49 -14.68
N GLU A 231 5.43 -3.22 -15.39
CA GLU A 231 4.34 -3.96 -14.78
C GLU A 231 4.84 -5.31 -14.26
N PRO A 232 4.18 -5.88 -13.24
CA PRO A 232 4.52 -7.20 -12.77
C PRO A 232 4.33 -8.25 -13.87
N GLU A 233 5.19 -9.26 -13.91
CA GLU A 233 5.03 -10.39 -14.79
C GLU A 233 3.75 -11.15 -14.40
N VAL A 234 2.71 -11.03 -15.20
CA VAL A 234 1.52 -11.86 -15.08
C VAL A 234 1.83 -13.19 -15.72
N GLU A 235 2.04 -14.24 -14.93
CA GLU A 235 2.02 -15.60 -15.45
C GLU A 235 0.64 -15.84 -16.08
N LYS A 236 0.61 -15.94 -17.40
CA LYS A 236 -0.60 -16.39 -18.10
C LYS A 236 -0.79 -17.85 -17.70
N GLU A 237 -1.70 -18.11 -16.78
CA GLU A 237 -2.22 -19.47 -16.61
C GLU A 237 -2.71 -19.92 -17.99
N GLU A 238 -1.98 -20.86 -18.62
CA GLU A 238 -2.52 -21.61 -19.75
C GLU A 238 -3.76 -22.33 -19.22
N ALA A 239 -4.93 -21.83 -19.61
CA ALA A 239 -6.18 -22.51 -19.39
C ALA A 239 -6.07 -23.91 -20.03
N THR A 240 -5.71 -24.89 -19.22
CA THR A 240 -5.81 -26.30 -19.60
C THR A 240 -7.28 -26.59 -19.78
N GLU A 241 -7.76 -26.49 -21.02
CA GLU A 241 -9.05 -27.02 -21.42
C GLU A 241 -9.10 -28.52 -21.09
N LYS A 242 -9.62 -28.85 -19.93
CA LYS A 242 -10.15 -30.20 -19.70
C LYS A 242 -11.34 -30.37 -20.62
N LYS A 243 -11.14 -31.03 -21.76
CA LYS A 243 -12.23 -31.59 -22.55
C LYS A 243 -13.08 -32.49 -21.67
N SER A 244 -14.16 -31.97 -21.17
CA SER A 244 -15.29 -32.74 -20.66
C SER A 244 -16.19 -33.03 -21.87
N GLU A 245 -16.16 -34.26 -22.34
CA GLU A 245 -17.19 -34.79 -23.25
C GLU A 245 -18.54 -34.89 -22.49
N GLY A 246 -19.54 -34.21 -22.99
CA GLY A 246 -20.92 -34.59 -22.72
C GLY A 246 -21.93 -33.48 -22.38
N ASN A 247 -22.73 -33.17 -23.39
CA ASN A 247 -24.10 -32.61 -23.35
C ASN A 247 -24.35 -31.10 -23.16
N ASN A 248 -24.66 -30.51 -24.31
CA ASN A 248 -25.63 -29.41 -24.57
C ASN A 248 -26.33 -28.74 -23.37
N MET A 249 -26.10 -27.45 -23.18
CA MET A 249 -27.09 -26.36 -23.34
C MET A 249 -26.53 -24.97 -23.02
N ALA A 250 -26.79 -24.07 -23.96
CA ALA A 250 -26.92 -22.61 -23.80
C ALA A 250 -25.68 -21.80 -23.24
N ALA A 251 -24.97 -21.18 -24.14
CA ALA A 251 -24.10 -20.05 -23.91
C ALA A 251 -24.88 -18.88 -23.27
N MET A 252 -24.45 -18.43 -22.09
CA MET A 252 -24.65 -17.07 -21.64
C MET A 252 -23.26 -16.48 -21.32
N ALA A 253 -22.90 -15.50 -22.13
CA ALA A 253 -21.74 -14.66 -21.87
C ALA A 253 -22.02 -13.87 -20.59
N VAL A 254 -21.23 -14.10 -19.55
CA VAL A 254 -21.18 -13.22 -18.37
C VAL A 254 -19.95 -12.35 -18.53
N GLY A 255 -20.22 -11.08 -18.87
CA GLY A 255 -19.20 -10.07 -18.95
C GLY A 255 -18.63 -9.76 -17.57
N ALA A 256 -17.34 -9.47 -17.56
CA ALA A 256 -16.61 -9.02 -16.40
C ALA A 256 -17.28 -7.77 -15.80
N VAL A 257 -17.72 -7.89 -14.54
CA VAL A 257 -18.11 -6.74 -13.73
C VAL A 257 -16.92 -6.34 -12.91
N VAL A 258 -16.21 -5.32 -13.37
CA VAL A 258 -15.24 -4.59 -12.55
C VAL A 258 -16.07 -3.79 -11.54
N ILE A 259 -16.02 -4.15 -10.29
CA ILE A 259 -16.60 -3.36 -9.20
C ILE A 259 -15.64 -2.23 -8.89
N ILE A 260 -15.91 -1.07 -9.48
CA ILE A 260 -15.36 0.20 -9.02
C ILE A 260 -16.16 0.61 -7.80
N GLY A 261 -15.68 0.26 -6.65
CA GLY A 261 -16.31 0.57 -5.36
C GLY A 261 -15.74 1.81 -4.69
N VAL A 262 -15.61 2.94 -5.39
CA VAL A 262 -15.43 4.26 -4.72
C VAL A 262 -15.93 5.31 -5.71
N CYS A 263 -17.15 5.76 -5.57
CA CYS A 263 -17.79 7.01 -6.00
C CYS A 263 -19.26 6.81 -6.40
N GLY A 264 -20.03 6.12 -5.58
CA GLY A 264 -21.47 5.85 -5.84
C GLY A 264 -22.46 6.50 -4.87
N PHE A 265 -22.07 7.45 -4.02
CA PHE A 265 -22.98 7.92 -2.96
C PHE A 265 -23.53 9.36 -3.12
N VAL A 266 -23.31 10.05 -4.22
CA VAL A 266 -23.78 11.44 -4.37
C VAL A 266 -24.87 11.64 -5.43
N LEU A 267 -25.23 10.67 -6.24
CA LEU A 267 -26.21 10.88 -7.33
C LEU A 267 -27.61 10.26 -7.11
N TYR A 268 -27.95 9.72 -5.95
CA TYR A 268 -29.29 9.11 -5.72
C TYR A 268 -30.29 10.01 -4.97
N ARG A 269 -30.06 11.30 -4.81
CA ARG A 269 -31.01 12.22 -4.15
C ARG A 269 -31.45 13.42 -4.98
N ARG A 270 -31.74 13.25 -6.28
CA ARG A 270 -32.43 14.28 -7.07
C ARG A 270 -33.35 13.68 -8.13
N LYS A 271 -34.37 12.91 -7.70
CA LYS A 271 -35.59 12.71 -8.48
C LYS A 271 -36.68 12.20 -7.57
N LYS A 272 -37.28 13.10 -6.77
CA LYS A 272 -38.68 13.10 -6.34
C LYS A 272 -38.95 14.35 -5.49
N ALA A 273 -39.28 15.42 -6.09
CA ALA A 273 -40.25 16.44 -5.70
C ALA A 273 -40.62 17.21 -6.95
#